data_660bebe5d5089666ef896f3730adb7cf
#
_entry.id   660bebe5d5089666ef896f3730adb7cf
#
_cell.length_a   1.000
_cell.length_b   1.000
_cell.length_c   1.000
_cell.angle_alpha   90.00
_cell.angle_beta   90.00
_cell.angle_gamma   90.00
#
_symmetry.space_group_name_H-M   'P 1'
#
loop_
_entity.id
_entity.type
_entity.pdbx_description
1 polymer ?
#
loop_
_entity_poly.entity_id
_entity_poly.type
_entity_poly.pdbx_seq_one_letter_code
_entity_poly.pdbx_strand_id
1 'polypeptide(L)'
;MNFFPEVSQEETPISEPEKPKKRGRKKKEEREQWLKEQAELEAAKTIFEKTLDQLVDYSYEEIEAEIPLDPSWGTKKNTDNKKFFWYGYRGHLAVDCESQYILLALFSSAHVNDGKMSIPLLKGLAKRHPYLNIEYVLADAGYDFKAVYKQIKRIGARPLIDYNRKNEAEIEGKDKYFRPVCKEGHSYVYDSFDEKYESLKYT
;
A
#
# COMPACT_ATOMS: atom_id res chain seq x y z
N MET A 1 31.39 4.38 59.77
CA MET A 1 32.05 3.21 59.12
C MET A 1 31.05 2.67 58.12
N ASN A 2 31.19 3.03 56.85
CA ASN A 2 30.32 2.52 55.78
C ASN A 2 31.15 1.53 54.97
N PHE A 3 30.82 0.25 55.10
CA PHE A 3 31.37 -0.83 54.30
C PHE A 3 30.52 -0.95 53.02
N PHE A 4 31.02 -0.51 51.87
CA PHE A 4 30.57 -0.93 50.56
C PHE A 4 31.61 -1.87 49.95
N PRO A 5 31.29 -3.10 49.51
CA PRO A 5 32.26 -3.92 48.82
C PRO A 5 32.47 -3.39 47.40
N GLU A 6 33.74 -3.23 47.03
CA GLU A 6 34.13 -2.99 45.64
C GLU A 6 33.73 -4.18 44.77
N VAL A 7 32.83 -3.94 43.82
CA VAL A 7 32.49 -4.88 42.75
C VAL A 7 33.51 -4.68 41.65
N SER A 8 34.46 -5.59 41.52
CA SER A 8 35.34 -5.67 40.37
C SER A 8 34.52 -6.00 39.12
N GLN A 9 34.38 -5.02 38.24
CA GLN A 9 33.81 -5.28 36.87
C GLN A 9 34.89 -5.94 36.03
N GLU A 10 34.79 -7.25 35.86
CA GLU A 10 35.46 -7.95 34.75
C GLU A 10 34.76 -7.57 33.45
N GLU A 11 35.38 -6.71 32.65
CA GLU A 11 34.96 -6.42 31.30
C GLU A 11 35.18 -7.66 30.46
N THR A 12 34.10 -8.40 30.19
CA THR A 12 34.09 -9.42 29.15
C THR A 12 34.22 -8.72 27.78
N PRO A 13 35.20 -9.09 26.93
CA PRO A 13 35.36 -8.47 25.64
C PRO A 13 34.14 -8.76 24.79
N ILE A 14 33.40 -7.71 24.38
CA ILE A 14 32.30 -7.79 23.45
C ILE A 14 32.91 -8.19 22.10
N SER A 15 32.67 -9.43 21.69
CA SER A 15 33.06 -9.89 20.35
C SER A 15 32.30 -9.06 19.31
N GLU A 16 33.02 -8.45 18.37
CA GLU A 16 32.40 -7.73 17.25
C GLU A 16 31.41 -8.67 16.53
N PRO A 17 30.20 -8.17 16.15
CA PRO A 17 29.23 -8.97 15.42
C PRO A 17 29.85 -9.42 14.09
N GLU A 18 29.90 -10.71 13.86
CA GLU A 18 30.36 -11.28 12.57
C GLU A 18 29.58 -10.64 11.43
N LYS A 19 30.29 -10.05 10.46
CA LYS A 19 29.66 -9.51 9.23
C LYS A 19 28.89 -10.63 8.54
N PRO A 20 27.64 -10.39 8.13
CA PRO A 20 26.83 -11.43 7.49
C PRO A 20 27.55 -11.97 6.26
N LYS A 21 27.82 -13.27 6.25
CA LYS A 21 28.46 -13.97 5.13
C LYS A 21 27.64 -13.71 3.87
N LYS A 22 28.25 -13.16 2.80
CA LYS A 22 27.60 -13.02 1.50
C LYS A 22 27.05 -14.37 1.07
N ARG A 23 25.73 -14.49 0.89
CA ARG A 23 25.08 -15.70 0.40
C ARG A 23 25.69 -16.04 -0.96
N GLY A 24 26.40 -17.17 -1.05
CA GLY A 24 26.96 -17.68 -2.29
C GLY A 24 25.84 -17.89 -3.33
N ARG A 25 26.17 -17.82 -4.62
CA ARG A 25 25.25 -18.10 -5.72
C ARG A 25 24.81 -19.57 -5.62
N LYS A 26 23.51 -19.83 -5.42
CA LYS A 26 22.97 -21.19 -5.39
C LYS A 26 23.36 -21.95 -6.67
N LYS A 27 23.68 -23.23 -6.57
CA LYS A 27 23.90 -24.12 -7.73
C LYS A 27 22.63 -24.15 -8.58
N LYS A 28 22.75 -24.41 -9.87
CA LYS A 28 21.63 -24.37 -10.82
C LYS A 28 20.45 -25.26 -10.38
N GLU A 29 20.74 -26.46 -9.95
CA GLU A 29 19.77 -27.47 -9.46
C GLU A 29 19.03 -26.99 -8.19
N GLU A 30 19.78 -26.48 -7.20
CA GLU A 30 19.20 -25.91 -5.98
C GLU A 30 18.29 -24.70 -6.27
N ARG A 31 18.61 -23.93 -7.31
CA ARG A 31 17.78 -22.81 -7.76
C ARG A 31 16.51 -23.29 -8.43
N GLU A 32 16.57 -24.33 -9.26
CA GLU A 32 15.41 -24.92 -9.91
C GLU A 32 14.45 -25.57 -8.91
N GLN A 33 14.99 -26.31 -7.92
CA GLN A 33 14.20 -26.85 -6.83
C GLN A 33 13.52 -25.77 -6.00
N TRP A 34 14.28 -24.74 -5.60
CA TRP A 34 13.73 -23.63 -4.87
C TRP A 34 12.63 -22.88 -5.66
N LEU A 35 12.78 -22.71 -6.98
CA LEU A 35 11.75 -22.10 -7.83
C LEU A 35 10.47 -22.95 -7.89
N LYS A 36 10.59 -24.29 -7.93
CA LYS A 36 9.44 -25.20 -7.88
C LYS A 36 8.72 -25.11 -6.53
N GLU A 37 9.44 -25.16 -5.43
CA GLU A 37 8.89 -25.01 -4.09
C GLU A 37 8.18 -23.65 -3.93
N GLN A 38 8.77 -22.55 -4.43
CA GLN A 38 8.14 -21.24 -4.40
C GLN A 38 6.86 -21.18 -5.27
N ALA A 39 6.86 -21.84 -6.43
CA ALA A 39 5.69 -21.91 -7.29
C ALA A 39 4.54 -22.71 -6.64
N GLU A 40 4.85 -23.81 -5.97
CA GLU A 40 3.88 -24.62 -5.21
C GLU A 40 3.30 -23.84 -4.03
N LEU A 41 4.17 -23.14 -3.26
CA LEU A 41 3.74 -22.28 -2.16
C LEU A 41 2.86 -21.13 -2.67
N GLU A 42 3.20 -20.53 -3.81
CA GLU A 42 2.40 -19.45 -4.40
C GLU A 42 1.05 -19.97 -4.92
N ALA A 43 1.02 -21.18 -5.48
CA ALA A 43 -0.23 -21.82 -5.93
C ALA A 43 -1.16 -22.18 -4.76
N ALA A 44 -0.61 -22.51 -3.61
CA ALA A 44 -1.38 -22.85 -2.40
C ALA A 44 -1.96 -21.62 -1.68
N LYS A 45 -1.51 -20.41 -2.00
CA LYS A 45 -2.03 -19.17 -1.39
C LYS A 45 -3.48 -18.91 -1.77
N THR A 46 -4.25 -18.45 -0.79
CA THR A 46 -5.57 -17.87 -1.03
C THR A 46 -5.46 -16.60 -1.88
N ILE A 47 -6.55 -16.16 -2.52
CA ILE A 47 -6.55 -14.94 -3.36
C ILE A 47 -6.06 -13.72 -2.53
N PHE A 48 -6.48 -13.62 -1.26
CA PHE A 48 -6.07 -12.51 -0.40
C PHE A 48 -4.63 -12.58 0.13
N GLU A 49 -3.96 -13.72 0.05
CA GLU A 49 -2.53 -13.85 0.34
C GLU A 49 -1.65 -13.46 -0.86
N LYS A 50 -2.22 -13.50 -2.07
CA LYS A 50 -1.52 -13.09 -3.31
C LYS A 50 -1.27 -11.59 -3.36
N THR A 51 -0.43 -11.18 -4.30
CA THR A 51 -0.10 -9.76 -4.51
C THR A 51 -1.28 -8.99 -5.10
N LEU A 52 -1.31 -7.67 -4.90
CA LEU A 52 -2.32 -6.79 -5.47
C LEU A 52 -2.41 -6.89 -7.00
N ASP A 53 -1.28 -7.02 -7.69
CA ASP A 53 -1.24 -7.15 -9.14
C ASP A 53 -1.94 -8.43 -9.62
N GLN A 54 -1.82 -9.53 -8.88
CA GLN A 54 -2.50 -10.79 -9.18
C GLN A 54 -4.02 -10.70 -8.94
N LEU A 55 -4.46 -9.95 -7.91
CA LEU A 55 -5.89 -9.76 -7.63
C LEU A 55 -6.63 -9.10 -8.80
N VAL A 56 -5.95 -8.26 -9.57
CA VAL A 56 -6.57 -7.57 -10.72
C VAL A 56 -7.02 -8.56 -11.81
N ASP A 57 -6.43 -9.74 -11.88
CA ASP A 57 -6.70 -10.72 -12.93
C ASP A 57 -7.81 -11.73 -12.57
N TYR A 58 -8.21 -11.82 -11.27
CA TYR A 58 -9.37 -12.61 -10.82
C TYR A 58 -10.70 -11.91 -11.14
N SER A 59 -11.78 -12.67 -11.31
CA SER A 59 -13.14 -12.11 -11.41
C SER A 59 -13.61 -11.54 -10.07
N TYR A 60 -14.70 -10.76 -10.09
CA TYR A 60 -15.31 -10.26 -8.87
C TYR A 60 -15.80 -11.40 -7.98
N GLU A 61 -16.44 -12.41 -8.59
CA GLU A 61 -17.02 -13.55 -7.90
C GLU A 61 -15.98 -14.40 -7.18
N GLU A 62 -14.85 -14.65 -7.84
CA GLU A 62 -13.74 -15.39 -7.24
C GLU A 62 -13.18 -14.65 -6.02
N ILE A 63 -13.01 -13.33 -6.13
CA ILE A 63 -12.50 -12.52 -5.03
C ILE A 63 -13.54 -12.43 -3.90
N GLU A 64 -14.82 -12.20 -4.23
CA GLU A 64 -15.90 -12.05 -3.26
C GLU A 64 -16.07 -13.32 -2.41
N ALA A 65 -15.95 -14.49 -3.03
CA ALA A 65 -16.08 -15.78 -2.35
C ALA A 65 -14.96 -16.06 -1.34
N GLU A 66 -13.78 -15.47 -1.54
CA GLU A 66 -12.61 -15.65 -0.67
C GLU A 66 -12.33 -14.46 0.24
N ILE A 67 -13.21 -13.43 0.30
CA ILE A 67 -13.03 -12.32 1.27
C ILE A 67 -12.96 -12.90 2.67
N PRO A 68 -11.87 -12.67 3.43
CA PRO A 68 -11.78 -13.14 4.80
C PRO A 68 -12.85 -12.45 5.67
N LEU A 69 -13.74 -13.24 6.30
CA LEU A 69 -14.83 -12.72 7.13
C LEU A 69 -14.70 -13.12 8.62
N ASP A 70 -13.66 -13.85 8.99
CA ASP A 70 -13.40 -14.15 10.40
C ASP A 70 -12.90 -12.89 11.11
N PRO A 71 -13.41 -12.57 12.31
CA PRO A 71 -12.96 -11.41 13.06
C PRO A 71 -11.47 -11.55 13.41
N SER A 72 -10.72 -10.47 13.26
CA SER A 72 -9.29 -10.47 13.51
C SER A 72 -8.79 -9.15 14.10
N TRP A 73 -7.50 -9.10 14.46
CA TRP A 73 -6.87 -7.89 14.93
C TRP A 73 -6.51 -6.98 13.75
N GLY A 74 -7.06 -5.76 13.77
CA GLY A 74 -6.68 -4.68 12.90
C GLY A 74 -5.76 -3.69 13.59
N THR A 75 -4.94 -2.99 12.80
CA THR A 75 -4.06 -1.93 13.30
C THR A 75 -4.14 -0.70 12.41
N LYS A 76 -4.11 0.49 13.02
CA LYS A 76 -4.02 1.77 12.32
C LYS A 76 -3.09 2.70 13.09
N LYS A 77 -2.30 3.50 12.36
CA LYS A 77 -1.59 4.64 12.95
C LYS A 77 -2.42 5.89 12.75
N ASN A 78 -2.52 6.73 13.79
CA ASN A 78 -3.09 8.07 13.66
C ASN A 78 -2.01 9.07 13.20
N THR A 79 -2.41 10.33 13.04
CA THR A 79 -1.53 11.45 12.69
C THR A 79 -0.37 11.65 13.67
N ASP A 80 -0.54 11.29 14.95
CA ASP A 80 0.49 11.38 15.99
C ASP A 80 1.42 10.15 16.04
N ASN A 81 1.38 9.28 15.02
CA ASN A 81 2.11 8.01 14.96
C ASN A 81 1.74 7.00 16.06
N LYS A 82 0.66 7.21 16.82
CA LYS A 82 0.17 6.24 17.80
C LYS A 82 -0.57 5.12 17.10
N LYS A 83 -0.27 3.86 17.47
CA LYS A 83 -0.94 2.69 16.95
C LYS A 83 -2.24 2.44 17.72
N PHE A 84 -3.34 2.26 16.99
CA PHE A 84 -4.59 1.75 17.51
C PHE A 84 -4.77 0.31 17.07
N PHE A 85 -5.34 -0.48 17.95
CA PHE A 85 -5.69 -1.89 17.71
C PHE A 85 -7.17 -2.07 17.97
N TRP A 86 -7.82 -2.85 17.13
CA TRP A 86 -9.19 -3.31 17.38
C TRP A 86 -9.34 -4.77 16.95
N TYR A 87 -10.28 -5.45 17.53
CA TYR A 87 -10.63 -6.81 17.13
C TYR A 87 -11.99 -6.78 16.43
N GLY A 88 -12.12 -7.40 15.26
CA GLY A 88 -13.37 -7.45 14.50
C GLY A 88 -13.18 -7.31 13.00
N TYR A 89 -13.92 -6.39 12.42
CA TYR A 89 -14.07 -6.23 10.97
C TYR A 89 -13.63 -4.85 10.51
N ARG A 90 -13.50 -4.71 9.17
CA ARG A 90 -13.29 -3.45 8.48
C ARG A 90 -14.33 -3.30 7.38
N GLY A 91 -14.97 -2.13 7.31
CA GLY A 91 -15.88 -1.76 6.23
C GLY A 91 -15.16 -0.97 5.15
N HIS A 92 -15.48 -1.27 3.89
CA HIS A 92 -14.95 -0.59 2.72
C HIS A 92 -16.12 -0.08 1.89
N LEU A 93 -16.14 1.21 1.60
CA LEU A 93 -17.27 1.88 0.96
C LEU A 93 -16.83 2.55 -0.34
N ALA A 94 -17.64 2.39 -1.39
CA ALA A 94 -17.63 3.26 -2.55
C ALA A 94 -18.81 4.22 -2.43
N VAL A 95 -18.53 5.52 -2.42
CA VAL A 95 -19.51 6.58 -2.19
C VAL A 95 -19.47 7.55 -3.36
N ASP A 96 -20.63 7.93 -3.86
CA ASP A 96 -20.73 9.00 -4.84
C ASP A 96 -20.43 10.36 -4.19
N CYS A 97 -19.51 11.12 -4.78
CA CYS A 97 -19.03 12.37 -4.19
C CYS A 97 -20.07 13.47 -4.19
N GLU A 98 -20.98 13.47 -5.15
CA GLU A 98 -22.00 14.52 -5.29
C GLU A 98 -23.22 14.23 -4.43
N SER A 99 -23.79 13.05 -4.58
CA SER A 99 -25.03 12.68 -3.86
C SER A 99 -24.80 12.13 -2.46
N GLN A 100 -23.55 11.73 -2.13
CA GLN A 100 -23.17 11.06 -0.88
C GLN A 100 -23.81 9.68 -0.70
N TYR A 101 -24.40 9.09 -1.76
CA TYR A 101 -24.95 7.74 -1.68
C TYR A 101 -23.84 6.68 -1.66
N ILE A 102 -24.04 5.66 -0.82
CA ILE A 102 -23.18 4.48 -0.80
C ILE A 102 -23.58 3.59 -2.00
N LEU A 103 -22.70 3.52 -3.00
CA LEU A 103 -22.90 2.70 -4.19
C LEU A 103 -22.58 1.23 -3.95
N LEU A 104 -21.58 0.96 -3.12
CA LEU A 104 -21.19 -0.39 -2.73
C LEU A 104 -20.54 -0.37 -1.35
N ALA A 105 -20.86 -1.39 -0.54
CA ALA A 105 -20.24 -1.67 0.74
C ALA A 105 -19.74 -3.11 0.76
N LEU A 106 -18.48 -3.32 1.16
CA LEU A 106 -17.90 -4.63 1.40
C LEU A 106 -17.32 -4.66 2.82
N PHE A 107 -17.36 -5.82 3.44
CA PHE A 107 -16.77 -6.07 4.76
C PHE A 107 -15.65 -7.09 4.63
N SER A 108 -14.63 -6.95 5.47
CA SER A 108 -13.55 -7.92 5.59
C SER A 108 -13.09 -8.04 7.03
N SER A 109 -12.31 -9.06 7.33
CA SER A 109 -11.55 -9.15 8.57
C SER A 109 -10.69 -7.89 8.77
N ALA A 110 -10.52 -7.45 10.01
CA ALA A 110 -9.82 -6.20 10.33
C ALA A 110 -8.35 -6.13 9.86
N HIS A 111 -7.69 -7.28 9.65
CA HIS A 111 -6.30 -7.34 9.17
C HIS A 111 -6.14 -7.06 7.68
N VAL A 112 -7.22 -7.19 6.89
CA VAL A 112 -7.14 -7.00 5.42
C VAL A 112 -6.84 -5.54 5.10
N ASN A 113 -5.86 -5.34 4.22
CA ASN A 113 -5.41 -4.01 3.81
C ASN A 113 -6.44 -3.35 2.87
N ASP A 114 -6.67 -2.04 3.06
CA ASP A 114 -7.60 -1.24 2.25
C ASP A 114 -7.25 -1.29 0.76
N GLY A 115 -5.96 -1.27 0.41
CA GLY A 115 -5.50 -1.41 -0.97
C GLY A 115 -5.93 -2.74 -1.62
N LYS A 116 -5.94 -3.85 -0.87
CA LYS A 116 -6.44 -5.14 -1.39
C LYS A 116 -7.94 -5.12 -1.61
N MET A 117 -8.71 -4.53 -0.69
CA MET A 117 -10.16 -4.43 -0.79
C MET A 117 -10.63 -3.44 -1.85
N SER A 118 -9.78 -2.51 -2.29
CA SER A 118 -10.14 -1.61 -3.41
C SER A 118 -10.39 -2.35 -4.73
N ILE A 119 -9.69 -3.46 -4.98
CA ILE A 119 -9.86 -4.24 -6.21
C ILE A 119 -11.27 -4.86 -6.30
N PRO A 120 -11.76 -5.67 -5.32
CA PRO A 120 -13.13 -6.18 -5.35
C PRO A 120 -14.17 -5.05 -5.25
N LEU A 121 -13.89 -3.96 -4.52
CA LEU A 121 -14.81 -2.83 -4.43
C LEU A 121 -15.04 -2.18 -5.81
N LEU A 122 -13.98 -1.92 -6.58
CA LEU A 122 -14.07 -1.34 -7.92
C LEU A 122 -14.72 -2.32 -8.93
N LYS A 123 -14.37 -3.60 -8.87
CA LYS A 123 -14.98 -4.63 -9.72
C LYS A 123 -16.46 -4.81 -9.43
N GLY A 124 -16.82 -4.89 -8.13
CA GLY A 124 -18.20 -5.02 -7.69
C GLY A 124 -19.04 -3.81 -8.07
N LEU A 125 -18.47 -2.61 -7.96
CA LEU A 125 -19.11 -1.36 -8.39
C LEU A 125 -19.46 -1.40 -9.89
N ALA A 126 -18.51 -1.70 -10.75
CA ALA A 126 -18.72 -1.79 -12.18
C ALA A 126 -19.74 -2.88 -12.55
N LYS A 127 -19.73 -4.02 -11.84
CA LYS A 127 -20.65 -5.13 -12.08
C LYS A 127 -22.08 -4.81 -11.63
N ARG A 128 -22.26 -4.23 -10.44
CA ARG A 128 -23.58 -3.94 -9.87
C ARG A 128 -24.25 -2.71 -10.50
N HIS A 129 -23.44 -1.80 -11.00
CA HIS A 129 -23.92 -0.55 -11.60
C HIS A 129 -23.35 -0.33 -13.01
N PRO A 130 -23.60 -1.23 -13.96
CA PRO A 130 -23.05 -1.14 -15.32
C PRO A 130 -23.59 0.07 -16.12
N TYR A 131 -24.63 0.71 -15.61
CA TYR A 131 -25.24 1.90 -16.20
C TYR A 131 -24.61 3.22 -15.72
N LEU A 132 -23.77 3.17 -14.66
CA LEU A 132 -23.09 4.36 -14.17
C LEU A 132 -21.85 4.65 -15.02
N ASN A 133 -21.76 5.89 -15.49
CA ASN A 133 -20.55 6.41 -16.10
C ASN A 133 -19.65 7.02 -15.02
N ILE A 134 -18.69 6.23 -14.55
CA ILE A 134 -17.75 6.68 -13.52
C ILE A 134 -16.62 7.45 -14.20
N GLU A 135 -16.59 8.75 -14.03
CA GLU A 135 -15.57 9.62 -14.64
C GLU A 135 -14.27 9.59 -13.85
N TYR A 136 -14.37 9.72 -12.54
CA TYR A 136 -13.23 9.79 -11.61
C TYR A 136 -13.39 8.84 -10.44
N VAL A 137 -12.28 8.30 -9.98
CA VAL A 137 -12.19 7.58 -8.70
C VAL A 137 -11.19 8.34 -7.82
N LEU A 138 -11.70 8.87 -6.71
CA LEU A 138 -10.92 9.61 -5.72
C LEU A 138 -10.55 8.68 -4.58
N ALA A 139 -9.29 8.70 -4.17
CA ALA A 139 -8.82 7.93 -3.02
C ALA A 139 -7.61 8.62 -2.36
N ASP A 140 -7.37 8.30 -1.09
CA ASP A 140 -6.21 8.81 -0.37
C ASP A 140 -4.89 8.10 -0.78
N ALA A 141 -3.77 8.59 -0.26
CA ALA A 141 -2.44 8.05 -0.55
C ALA A 141 -2.25 6.56 -0.11
N GLY A 142 -3.16 6.03 0.70
CA GLY A 142 -3.17 4.61 1.08
C GLY A 142 -3.49 3.67 -0.08
N TYR A 143 -4.10 4.19 -1.14
CA TYR A 143 -4.46 3.47 -2.36
C TYR A 143 -3.48 3.67 -3.52
N ASP A 144 -2.36 4.37 -3.31
CA ASP A 144 -1.34 4.60 -4.32
C ASP A 144 -0.56 3.31 -4.65
N PHE A 145 -1.21 2.42 -5.40
CA PHE A 145 -0.68 1.16 -5.91
C PHE A 145 -0.94 1.03 -7.40
N LYS A 146 0.06 0.58 -8.15
CA LYS A 146 -0.05 0.33 -9.59
C LYS A 146 -1.26 -0.52 -9.97
N ALA A 147 -1.58 -1.54 -9.18
CA ALA A 147 -2.73 -2.41 -9.38
C ALA A 147 -4.07 -1.65 -9.30
N VAL A 148 -4.19 -0.70 -8.35
CA VAL A 148 -5.39 0.14 -8.19
C VAL A 148 -5.58 1.03 -9.41
N TYR A 149 -4.53 1.69 -9.88
CA TYR A 149 -4.57 2.48 -11.13
C TYR A 149 -4.98 1.64 -12.33
N LYS A 150 -4.42 0.43 -12.45
CA LYS A 150 -4.78 -0.53 -13.51
C LYS A 150 -6.27 -0.89 -13.45
N GLN A 151 -6.79 -1.17 -12.24
CA GLN A 151 -8.20 -1.52 -12.07
C GLN A 151 -9.14 -0.35 -12.35
N ILE A 152 -8.80 0.86 -11.92
CA ILE A 152 -9.59 2.08 -12.21
C ILE A 152 -9.66 2.32 -13.73
N LYS A 153 -8.54 2.17 -14.44
CA LYS A 153 -8.53 2.27 -15.91
C LYS A 153 -9.37 1.19 -16.58
N ARG A 154 -9.40 -0.05 -16.04
CA ARG A 154 -10.22 -1.16 -16.57
C ARG A 154 -11.72 -0.87 -16.51
N ILE A 155 -12.19 -0.13 -15.52
CA ILE A 155 -13.60 0.31 -15.42
C ILE A 155 -13.89 1.58 -16.21
N GLY A 156 -12.91 2.12 -16.96
CA GLY A 156 -13.08 3.30 -17.81
C GLY A 156 -12.91 4.64 -17.08
N ALA A 157 -12.59 4.63 -15.78
CA ALA A 157 -12.47 5.84 -14.96
C ALA A 157 -11.04 6.42 -14.93
N ARG A 158 -10.92 7.67 -14.49
CA ARG A 158 -9.66 8.36 -14.26
C ARG A 158 -9.32 8.34 -12.77
N PRO A 159 -8.11 7.90 -12.37
CA PRO A 159 -7.70 7.91 -10.97
C PRO A 159 -7.30 9.33 -10.52
N LEU A 160 -7.80 9.75 -9.35
CA LEU A 160 -7.35 10.90 -8.59
C LEU A 160 -6.94 10.41 -7.20
N ILE A 161 -5.71 9.96 -7.07
CA ILE A 161 -5.15 9.36 -5.86
C ILE A 161 -3.98 10.21 -5.40
N ASP A 162 -3.97 10.55 -4.11
CA ASP A 162 -2.85 11.26 -3.51
C ASP A 162 -1.57 10.41 -3.59
N TYR A 163 -0.45 11.08 -3.90
CA TYR A 163 0.84 10.42 -4.00
C TYR A 163 1.37 9.96 -2.64
N ASN A 164 1.75 8.71 -2.54
CA ASN A 164 2.32 8.12 -1.34
C ASN A 164 3.85 7.98 -1.48
N ARG A 165 4.60 8.86 -0.83
CA ARG A 165 6.07 8.87 -0.88
C ARG A 165 6.71 7.59 -0.31
N LYS A 166 5.99 6.84 0.53
CA LYS A 166 6.48 5.62 1.19
C LYS A 166 7.86 5.84 1.84
N ASN A 167 8.90 5.24 1.23
CA ASN A 167 10.29 5.32 1.70
C ASN A 167 11.17 6.13 0.74
N GLU A 168 10.58 6.97 -0.11
CA GLU A 168 11.37 7.81 -1.01
C GLU A 168 12.12 8.90 -0.23
N ALA A 169 13.38 9.11 -0.60
CA ALA A 169 14.16 10.21 -0.07
C ALA A 169 13.56 11.55 -0.50
N GLU A 170 13.74 12.57 0.32
CA GLU A 170 13.39 13.93 -0.08
C GLU A 170 14.19 14.33 -1.32
N ILE A 171 13.50 14.85 -2.32
CA ILE A 171 14.13 15.34 -3.55
C ILE A 171 14.49 16.80 -3.33
N GLU A 172 15.76 17.13 -3.41
CA GLU A 172 16.23 18.50 -3.30
C GLU A 172 15.51 19.42 -4.31
N GLY A 173 15.06 20.57 -3.85
CA GLY A 173 14.31 21.53 -4.66
C GLY A 173 12.83 21.18 -4.90
N LYS A 174 12.28 20.19 -4.17
CA LYS A 174 10.85 19.85 -4.21
C LYS A 174 10.27 19.69 -2.81
N ASP A 175 9.01 20.06 -2.65
CA ASP A 175 8.26 19.82 -1.42
C ASP A 175 7.66 18.41 -1.34
N LYS A 176 6.95 18.13 -0.26
CA LYS A 176 6.26 16.84 -0.05
C LYS A 176 5.21 16.47 -1.11
N TYR A 177 4.77 17.41 -1.91
CA TYR A 177 3.84 17.24 -3.02
C TYR A 177 4.53 17.28 -4.39
N PHE A 178 5.86 17.19 -4.44
CA PHE A 178 6.67 17.30 -5.66
C PHE A 178 6.61 18.65 -6.38
N ARG A 179 6.08 19.68 -5.73
CA ARG A 179 6.11 21.02 -6.30
C ARG A 179 7.52 21.59 -6.19
N PRO A 180 7.98 22.33 -7.18
CA PRO A 180 9.25 23.04 -7.08
C PRO A 180 9.27 23.97 -5.87
N VAL A 181 10.44 24.09 -5.24
CA VAL A 181 10.66 24.97 -4.09
C VAL A 181 11.76 25.96 -4.44
N CYS A 182 11.56 27.24 -4.16
CA CYS A 182 12.59 28.26 -4.35
C CYS A 182 13.73 28.12 -3.33
N LYS A 183 14.83 28.83 -3.53
CA LYS A 183 16.00 28.80 -2.62
C LYS A 183 15.69 29.20 -1.18
N GLU A 184 14.61 29.94 -0.96
CA GLU A 184 14.13 30.42 0.34
C GLU A 184 13.12 29.45 0.99
N GLY A 185 12.83 28.29 0.36
CA GLY A 185 11.98 27.25 0.91
C GLY A 185 10.49 27.41 0.63
N HIS A 186 10.07 28.36 -0.22
CA HIS A 186 8.67 28.54 -0.59
C HIS A 186 8.31 27.63 -1.78
N SER A 187 7.18 26.89 -1.65
CA SER A 187 6.67 26.04 -2.73
C SER A 187 5.98 26.87 -3.78
N TYR A 188 6.28 26.60 -5.05
CA TYR A 188 5.57 27.18 -6.18
C TYR A 188 4.17 26.55 -6.30
N VAL A 189 3.21 27.33 -6.81
CA VAL A 189 1.84 26.87 -7.08
C VAL A 189 1.73 26.52 -8.56
N TYR A 190 0.98 25.44 -8.87
CA TYR A 190 0.68 25.09 -10.26
C TYR A 190 -0.15 26.21 -10.90
N ASP A 191 0.29 26.66 -12.07
CA ASP A 191 -0.39 27.69 -12.86
C ASP A 191 -1.12 27.06 -14.05
N SER A 192 -0.37 26.45 -14.97
CA SER A 192 -0.93 25.95 -16.22
C SER A 192 -0.08 24.83 -16.82
N PHE A 193 -0.65 24.15 -17.83
CA PHE A 193 0.08 23.21 -18.67
C PHE A 193 0.45 23.88 -20.01
N ASP A 194 1.72 23.83 -20.37
CA ASP A 194 2.20 24.32 -21.66
C ASP A 194 2.16 23.17 -22.67
N GLU A 195 1.17 23.19 -23.56
CA GLU A 195 0.99 22.16 -24.59
C GLU A 195 2.16 22.10 -25.59
N LYS A 196 2.80 23.22 -25.87
CA LYS A 196 3.91 23.29 -26.84
C LYS A 196 5.15 22.56 -26.34
N TYR A 197 5.42 22.65 -25.02
CA TYR A 197 6.61 22.05 -24.40
C TYR A 197 6.27 20.84 -23.55
N GLU A 198 4.99 20.41 -23.53
CA GLU A 198 4.46 19.31 -22.70
C GLU A 198 4.93 19.40 -21.23
N SER A 199 4.92 20.62 -20.68
CA SER A 199 5.46 20.91 -19.36
C SER A 199 4.47 21.64 -18.45
N LEU A 200 4.61 21.39 -17.14
CA LEU A 200 3.83 22.06 -16.10
C LEU A 200 4.49 23.40 -15.77
N LYS A 201 3.71 24.50 -15.76
CA LYS A 201 4.13 25.82 -15.30
C LYS A 201 3.73 26.01 -13.83
N TYR A 202 4.62 26.63 -13.09
CA TYR A 202 4.44 26.96 -11.69
C TYR A 202 4.79 28.44 -11.44
N THR A 203 4.04 29.10 -10.55
CA THR A 203 4.21 30.48 -10.12
C THR A 203 4.40 30.57 -8.61
#